data_7cf1f9402902f0142d2462ea742a8ec6
#
_entry.id   7cf1f9402902f0142d2462ea742a8ec6
#
_cell.length_a   1.000
_cell.length_b   1.000
_cell.length_c   1.000
_cell.angle_alpha   90.00
_cell.angle_beta   90.00
_cell.angle_gamma   90.00
#
_symmetry.space_group_name_H-M   'P 1'
#
loop_
_entity.id
_entity.type
_entity.pdbx_description
1 polymer ?
#
loop_
_entity_poly.entity_id
_entity_poly.type
_entity_poly.pdbx_seq_one_letter_code
_entity_poly.pdbx_strand_id
1 'polypeptide(L)'
;KIYVYGGYSRTISFSVNIVALDETDIPIIWQKVNAAKGLVLPQYREFFAKTEKGVTDRTRPGAPLCNLTLGDLFNDAPGFFTSVNMSIPESATWELSDGQQVPHICSLAFEFTYLGKENPTMTSNHFDEISKKFPILNDPKVSKDNQKKESEQQAEQKSKRQQRQERRQARR
;
A
#
# COMPACT_ATOMS: atom_id res chain seq x y z
N LYS A 1 -22.48 22.80 21.73
CA LYS A 1 -21.36 21.83 21.72
C LYS A 1 -20.51 22.11 20.49
N ILE A 2 -19.23 22.35 20.68
CA ILE A 2 -18.27 22.53 19.58
C ILE A 2 -17.54 21.21 19.40
N TYR A 3 -17.52 20.68 18.18
CA TYR A 3 -16.79 19.48 17.83
C TYR A 3 -15.47 19.88 17.18
N VAL A 4 -14.38 19.41 17.74
CA VAL A 4 -13.03 19.64 17.24
C VAL A 4 -12.47 18.34 16.68
N TYR A 5 -11.85 18.41 15.50
CA TYR A 5 -11.21 17.24 14.87
C TYR A 5 -9.92 16.89 15.62
N GLY A 6 -9.86 15.66 16.16
CA GLY A 6 -8.76 15.20 17.00
C GLY A 6 -7.62 14.48 16.24
N GLY A 7 -7.73 14.33 14.92
CA GLY A 7 -6.76 13.62 14.10
C GLY A 7 -7.30 12.33 13.50
N TYR A 8 -6.49 11.67 12.67
CA TYR A 8 -6.79 10.37 12.07
C TYR A 8 -5.54 9.49 12.05
N SER A 9 -5.75 8.19 12.01
CA SER A 9 -4.73 7.19 11.77
C SER A 9 -5.14 6.34 10.58
N ARG A 10 -4.19 6.05 9.69
CA ARG A 10 -4.44 5.20 8.52
C ARG A 10 -3.59 3.95 8.60
N THR A 11 -4.26 2.83 8.74
CA THR A 11 -3.62 1.52 8.80
C THR A 11 -3.95 0.73 7.55
N ILE A 12 -2.93 0.08 6.98
CA ILE A 12 -3.02 -0.79 5.82
C ILE A 12 -2.74 -2.21 6.31
N SER A 13 -3.72 -3.09 6.21
CA SER A 13 -3.59 -4.50 6.61
C SER A 13 -3.61 -5.39 5.39
N PHE A 14 -2.66 -6.29 5.29
CA PHE A 14 -2.58 -7.28 4.23
C PHE A 14 -1.95 -8.58 4.73
N SER A 15 -2.20 -9.68 4.04
CA SER A 15 -1.62 -10.97 4.36
C SER A 15 -0.94 -11.59 3.15
N VAL A 16 0.12 -12.34 3.41
CA VAL A 16 0.89 -13.07 2.40
C VAL A 16 0.95 -14.53 2.80
N ASN A 17 0.50 -15.42 1.93
CA ASN A 17 0.65 -16.83 2.10
C ASN A 17 1.98 -17.29 1.46
N ILE A 18 2.77 -17.98 2.23
CA ILE A 18 4.08 -18.47 1.85
C ILE A 18 4.00 -19.98 1.80
N VAL A 19 4.40 -20.56 0.69
CA VAL A 19 4.39 -22.00 0.45
C VAL A 19 5.79 -22.43 -0.01
N ALA A 20 6.41 -23.37 0.70
CA ALA A 20 7.61 -24.05 0.26
C ALA A 20 7.21 -25.21 -0.66
N LEU A 21 7.72 -25.23 -1.87
CA LEU A 21 7.46 -26.31 -2.83
C LEU A 21 8.49 -27.43 -2.71
N ASP A 22 9.70 -27.10 -2.29
CA ASP A 22 10.81 -28.03 -2.15
C ASP A 22 11.59 -27.74 -0.86
N GLU A 23 12.32 -28.74 -0.38
CA GLU A 23 13.21 -28.63 0.79
C GLU A 23 14.26 -27.50 0.63
N THR A 24 14.74 -27.27 -0.59
CA THR A 24 15.70 -26.20 -0.90
C THR A 24 15.13 -24.80 -0.71
N ASP A 25 13.82 -24.62 -0.77
CA ASP A 25 13.14 -23.34 -0.57
C ASP A 25 13.06 -22.94 0.91
N ILE A 26 13.05 -23.92 1.80
CA ILE A 26 12.84 -23.73 3.24
C ILE A 26 13.83 -22.73 3.86
N PRO A 27 15.14 -22.83 3.68
CA PRO A 27 16.08 -21.87 4.27
C PRO A 27 15.87 -20.46 3.78
N ILE A 28 15.56 -20.29 2.49
CA ILE A 28 15.35 -18.98 1.86
C ILE A 28 14.06 -18.34 2.40
N ILE A 29 13.00 -19.12 2.51
CA ILE A 29 11.70 -18.67 3.03
C ILE A 29 11.86 -18.21 4.48
N TRP A 30 12.46 -19.04 5.33
CA TRP A 30 12.61 -18.71 6.75
C TRP A 30 13.55 -17.54 6.99
N GLN A 31 14.55 -17.34 6.16
CA GLN A 31 15.35 -16.12 6.18
C GLN A 31 14.50 -14.86 5.91
N LYS A 32 13.62 -14.92 4.90
CA LYS A 32 12.68 -13.83 4.58
C LYS A 32 11.64 -13.61 5.67
N VAL A 33 11.11 -14.68 6.27
CA VAL A 33 10.17 -14.60 7.40
C VAL A 33 10.81 -13.92 8.62
N ASN A 34 12.05 -14.28 8.92
CA ASN A 34 12.80 -13.62 10.01
C ASN A 34 13.05 -12.14 9.71
N ALA A 35 13.43 -11.80 8.48
CA ALA A 35 13.59 -10.42 8.07
C ALA A 35 12.27 -9.63 8.19
N ALA A 36 11.14 -10.22 7.76
CA ALA A 36 9.82 -9.63 7.88
C ALA A 36 9.42 -9.37 9.34
N LYS A 37 9.67 -10.33 10.24
CA LYS A 37 9.44 -10.12 11.68
C LYS A 37 10.34 -9.03 12.28
N GLY A 38 11.53 -8.85 11.73
CA GLY A 38 12.46 -7.80 12.12
C GLY A 38 11.96 -6.39 11.82
N LEU A 39 11.04 -6.22 10.86
CA LEU A 39 10.52 -4.91 10.47
C LEU A 39 9.75 -4.17 11.57
N VAL A 40 9.27 -4.87 12.58
CA VAL A 40 8.55 -4.28 13.73
C VAL A 40 9.51 -3.90 14.86
N LEU A 41 10.71 -4.47 14.86
CA LEU A 41 11.65 -4.28 15.96
C LEU A 41 12.39 -2.94 15.84
N PRO A 42 12.64 -2.25 16.97
CA PRO A 42 13.35 -0.99 16.95
C PRO A 42 14.78 -1.16 16.46
N GLN A 43 15.25 -0.20 15.68
CA GLN A 43 16.66 -0.10 15.34
C GLN A 43 17.36 0.73 16.41
N TYR A 44 18.41 0.18 17.00
CA TYR A 44 19.26 0.92 17.93
C TYR A 44 20.28 1.73 17.12
N ARG A 45 20.19 3.05 17.22
CA ARG A 45 21.15 3.95 16.58
C ARG A 45 22.13 4.46 17.65
N GLU A 46 23.41 4.32 17.38
CA GLU A 46 24.46 4.92 18.19
C GLU A 46 24.56 6.41 17.86
N PHE A 47 24.37 7.24 18.87
CA PHE A 47 24.61 8.66 18.76
C PHE A 47 25.91 8.99 19.49
N PHE A 48 26.94 9.27 18.73
CA PHE A 48 28.22 9.75 19.29
C PHE A 48 28.06 11.23 19.67
N ALA A 49 27.92 11.49 20.97
CA ALA A 49 28.07 12.83 21.49
C ALA A 49 29.53 13.03 21.89
N LYS A 50 30.30 13.78 21.11
CA LYS A 50 31.62 14.25 21.53
C LYS A 50 31.45 15.25 22.68
N THR A 51 31.68 14.83 23.89
CA THR A 51 31.82 15.72 25.05
C THR A 51 33.31 15.90 25.35
N GLU A 52 33.71 17.04 25.93
CA GLU A 52 35.10 17.33 26.31
C GLU A 52 35.77 16.29 27.24
N LYS A 53 34.97 15.38 27.81
CA LYS A 53 35.41 14.32 28.75
C LYS A 53 35.35 12.90 28.17
N GLY A 54 35.12 12.71 26.89
CA GLY A 54 35.06 11.40 26.28
C GLY A 54 33.82 11.17 25.45
N VAL A 55 33.79 10.08 24.66
CA VAL A 55 32.64 9.66 23.85
C VAL A 55 31.69 8.91 24.76
N THR A 56 30.49 9.44 24.95
CA THR A 56 29.39 8.72 25.62
C THR A 56 28.52 8.08 24.54
N ASP A 57 28.56 6.77 24.42
CA ASP A 57 27.64 6.00 23.56
C ASP A 57 26.23 6.07 24.16
N ARG A 58 25.35 6.78 23.47
CA ARG A 58 23.92 6.78 23.77
C ARG A 58 23.19 6.01 22.70
N THR A 59 22.80 4.81 23.03
CA THR A 59 21.96 3.98 22.17
C THR A 59 20.50 4.36 22.38
N ARG A 60 19.81 4.83 21.34
CA ARG A 60 18.37 5.12 21.40
C ARG A 60 17.63 4.20 20.44
N PRO A 61 16.53 3.58 20.88
CA PRO A 61 15.66 2.87 19.98
C PRO A 61 15.03 3.87 18.99
N GLY A 62 15.23 3.65 17.70
CA GLY A 62 14.61 4.41 16.62
C GLY A 62 13.47 3.61 16.01
N ALA A 63 12.40 4.28 15.60
CA ALA A 63 11.33 3.64 14.84
C ALA A 63 11.88 3.10 13.52
N PRO A 64 11.53 1.86 13.13
CA PRO A 64 11.95 1.26 11.86
C PRO A 64 11.09 1.83 10.72
N LEU A 65 11.37 3.07 10.33
CA LEU A 65 10.68 3.72 9.21
C LEU A 65 11.05 3.02 7.90
N CYS A 66 10.06 2.73 7.10
CA CYS A 66 10.20 2.09 5.81
C CYS A 66 9.16 2.62 4.82
N ASN A 67 9.38 2.35 3.55
CA ASN A 67 8.46 2.68 2.48
C ASN A 67 7.78 1.41 1.99
N LEU A 68 6.44 1.45 1.90
CA LEU A 68 5.63 0.33 1.42
C LEU A 68 5.25 0.56 -0.04
N THR A 69 5.56 -0.44 -0.87
CA THR A 69 5.01 -0.53 -2.23
C THR A 69 4.12 -1.76 -2.32
N LEU A 70 2.85 -1.54 -2.64
CA LEU A 70 1.83 -2.58 -2.75
C LEU A 70 1.09 -2.46 -4.09
N GLY A 71 1.66 -3.05 -5.13
CA GLY A 71 1.14 -2.94 -6.48
C GLY A 71 0.93 -1.49 -6.90
N ASP A 72 -0.18 -1.22 -7.59
CA ASP A 72 -0.57 0.14 -8.01
C ASP A 72 -1.35 0.90 -6.93
N LEU A 73 -1.63 0.27 -5.78
CA LEU A 73 -2.38 0.88 -4.69
C LEU A 73 -1.52 1.88 -3.91
N PHE A 74 -0.31 1.47 -3.56
CA PHE A 74 0.63 2.29 -2.81
C PHE A 74 2.02 2.17 -3.43
N ASN A 75 2.59 3.30 -3.77
CA ASN A 75 3.94 3.38 -4.31
C ASN A 75 4.79 4.29 -3.41
N ASP A 76 5.83 3.70 -2.81
CA ASP A 76 6.75 4.42 -1.93
C ASP A 76 6.03 5.15 -0.77
N ALA A 77 5.05 4.47 -0.16
CA ALA A 77 4.25 4.99 0.94
C ALA A 77 5.06 4.97 2.25
N PRO A 78 5.41 6.13 2.84
CA PRO A 78 6.21 6.18 4.05
C PRO A 78 5.40 5.77 5.27
N GLY A 79 6.01 4.97 6.14
CA GLY A 79 5.34 4.50 7.35
C GLY A 79 6.20 3.54 8.16
N PHE A 80 5.54 2.76 8.97
CA PHE A 80 6.18 1.71 9.77
C PHE A 80 5.21 0.57 10.02
N PHE A 81 5.76 -0.63 10.19
CA PHE A 81 4.96 -1.79 10.57
C PHE A 81 4.65 -1.77 12.06
N THR A 82 3.38 -1.89 12.39
CA THR A 82 2.88 -1.95 13.76
C THR A 82 2.87 -3.37 14.29
N SER A 83 2.49 -4.33 13.43
CA SER A 83 2.50 -5.74 13.77
C SER A 83 2.83 -6.63 12.57
N VAL A 84 3.51 -7.75 12.83
CA VAL A 84 3.71 -8.85 11.88
C VAL A 84 3.40 -10.15 12.59
N ASN A 85 2.24 -10.70 12.28
CA ASN A 85 1.74 -11.94 12.89
C ASN A 85 1.92 -13.10 11.92
N MET A 86 2.44 -14.22 12.43
CA MET A 86 2.56 -15.45 11.69
C MET A 86 1.52 -16.45 12.18
N SER A 87 0.81 -17.06 11.26
CA SER A 87 -0.11 -18.17 11.51
C SER A 87 0.28 -19.36 10.65
N ILE A 88 0.14 -20.55 11.21
CA ILE A 88 0.38 -21.82 10.52
C ILE A 88 -0.97 -22.49 10.40
N PRO A 89 -1.48 -22.77 9.18
CA PRO A 89 -2.75 -23.44 9.02
C PRO A 89 -2.64 -24.92 9.47
N GLU A 90 -3.72 -25.48 9.96
CA GLU A 90 -3.78 -26.89 10.41
C GLU A 90 -3.46 -27.88 9.27
N SER A 91 -3.72 -27.47 8.03
CA SER A 91 -3.42 -28.25 6.82
C SER A 91 -1.95 -28.20 6.39
N ALA A 92 -1.10 -27.47 7.12
CA ALA A 92 0.31 -27.34 6.77
C ALA A 92 1.03 -28.67 6.97
N THR A 93 1.70 -29.12 5.94
CA THR A 93 2.68 -30.22 6.04
C THR A 93 3.96 -29.69 6.69
N TRP A 94 4.67 -30.59 7.39
CA TRP A 94 5.90 -30.26 8.08
C TRP A 94 7.07 -31.03 7.48
N GLU A 95 8.21 -30.36 7.38
CA GLU A 95 9.48 -31.06 7.20
C GLU A 95 9.87 -31.74 8.51
N LEU A 96 10.30 -32.97 8.42
CA LEU A 96 10.64 -33.81 9.59
C LEU A 96 12.13 -34.07 9.73
N SER A 97 12.94 -33.54 8.84
CA SER A 97 14.41 -33.72 8.87
C SER A 97 15.00 -33.11 10.14
N ASP A 98 15.95 -33.81 10.73
CA ASP A 98 16.61 -33.34 11.96
C ASP A 98 17.25 -31.96 11.79
N GLY A 99 16.86 -31.02 12.66
CA GLY A 99 17.32 -29.65 12.62
C GLY A 99 16.60 -28.72 11.65
N GLN A 100 15.60 -29.23 10.88
CA GLN A 100 14.81 -28.47 9.92
C GLN A 100 13.30 -28.67 10.08
N GLN A 101 12.85 -28.99 11.28
CA GLN A 101 11.42 -29.23 11.57
C GLN A 101 10.61 -27.94 11.49
N VAL A 102 10.17 -27.59 10.29
CA VAL A 102 9.42 -26.35 10.00
C VAL A 102 8.23 -26.62 9.09
N PRO A 103 7.16 -25.82 9.17
CA PRO A 103 6.01 -25.98 8.28
C PRO A 103 6.34 -25.51 6.86
N HIS A 104 5.81 -26.24 5.87
CA HIS A 104 5.89 -25.85 4.46
C HIS A 104 4.97 -24.70 4.09
N ILE A 105 3.91 -24.47 4.87
CA ILE A 105 2.92 -23.42 4.62
C ILE A 105 2.81 -22.51 5.84
N CYS A 106 2.98 -21.24 5.65
CA CYS A 106 2.69 -20.25 6.68
C CYS A 106 2.06 -18.99 6.07
N SER A 107 1.27 -18.27 6.86
CA SER A 107 0.69 -17.00 6.50
C SER A 107 1.25 -15.90 7.39
N LEU A 108 1.69 -14.80 6.78
CA LEU A 108 2.12 -13.60 7.48
C LEU A 108 1.06 -12.51 7.30
N ALA A 109 0.52 -12.02 8.41
CA ALA A 109 -0.37 -10.86 8.43
C ALA A 109 0.40 -9.64 8.86
N PHE A 110 0.36 -8.61 8.05
CA PHE A 110 1.06 -7.35 8.24
C PHE A 110 0.07 -6.24 8.56
N GLU A 111 0.45 -5.38 9.48
CA GLU A 111 -0.24 -4.15 9.79
C GLU A 111 0.73 -2.98 9.69
N PHE A 112 0.46 -2.08 8.74
CA PHE A 112 1.32 -0.98 8.39
C PHE A 112 0.62 0.35 8.69
N THR A 113 1.26 1.21 9.48
CA THR A 113 0.76 2.55 9.75
C THR A 113 1.38 3.52 8.74
N TYR A 114 0.52 4.11 7.92
CA TYR A 114 0.88 5.08 6.91
C TYR A 114 1.02 6.47 7.52
N LEU A 115 2.19 7.08 7.39
CA LEU A 115 2.44 8.44 7.91
C LEU A 115 1.97 9.54 6.98
N GLY A 116 1.83 9.22 5.68
CA GLY A 116 1.39 10.18 4.67
C GLY A 116 2.50 11.11 4.21
N LYS A 117 2.42 11.52 2.95
CA LYS A 117 3.27 12.56 2.37
C LYS A 117 2.64 13.94 2.53
N GLU A 118 1.32 13.98 2.58
CA GLU A 118 0.51 15.20 2.67
C GLU A 118 -0.66 14.99 3.65
N ASN A 119 -1.23 16.07 4.15
CA ASN A 119 -2.44 16.01 4.96
C ASN A 119 -3.63 15.69 4.06
N PRO A 120 -4.22 14.49 4.14
CA PRO A 120 -5.34 14.14 3.29
C PRO A 120 -6.58 14.91 3.70
N THR A 121 -7.37 15.25 2.70
CA THR A 121 -8.70 15.79 2.85
C THR A 121 -9.71 14.77 2.35
N MET A 122 -10.99 14.98 2.61
CA MET A 122 -12.07 14.12 2.12
C MET A 122 -12.09 14.00 0.59
N THR A 123 -11.54 14.99 -0.12
CA THR A 123 -11.46 15.05 -1.58
C THR A 123 -10.09 14.64 -2.15
N SER A 124 -9.13 14.27 -1.29
CA SER A 124 -7.81 13.82 -1.73
C SER A 124 -7.87 12.40 -2.28
N ASN A 125 -6.98 12.08 -3.20
CA ASN A 125 -6.77 10.70 -3.62
C ASN A 125 -6.19 9.88 -2.47
N HIS A 126 -6.79 8.70 -2.23
CA HIS A 126 -6.39 7.83 -1.12
C HIS A 126 -5.46 6.69 -1.57
N PHE A 127 -5.32 6.49 -2.86
CA PHE A 127 -4.43 5.52 -3.48
C PHE A 127 -3.58 6.23 -4.53
N ASP A 128 -2.42 5.68 -4.85
CA ASP A 128 -1.48 6.31 -5.79
C ASP A 128 -1.93 6.15 -7.25
N GLU A 129 -1.34 5.22 -8.00
CA GLU A 129 -1.57 5.10 -9.44
C GLU A 129 -3.02 4.72 -9.79
N ILE A 130 -3.65 3.88 -8.96
CA ILE A 130 -5.03 3.44 -9.21
C ILE A 130 -6.03 4.59 -9.09
N SER A 131 -5.76 5.59 -8.28
CA SER A 131 -6.62 6.77 -8.15
C SER A 131 -6.64 7.63 -9.41
N LYS A 132 -5.62 7.54 -10.25
CA LYS A 132 -5.59 8.21 -11.55
C LYS A 132 -6.59 7.59 -12.53
N LYS A 133 -6.83 6.27 -12.42
CA LYS A 133 -7.81 5.55 -13.25
C LYS A 133 -9.22 5.62 -12.67
N PHE A 134 -9.34 5.62 -11.35
CA PHE A 134 -10.60 5.60 -10.61
C PHE A 134 -10.65 6.76 -9.60
N PRO A 135 -10.81 8.00 -10.09
CA PRO A 135 -10.83 9.17 -9.23
C PRO A 135 -12.09 9.20 -8.33
N ILE A 136 -12.01 9.96 -7.26
CA ILE A 136 -13.13 10.12 -6.32
C ILE A 136 -14.33 10.74 -7.04
N LEU A 137 -15.51 10.16 -6.88
CA LEU A 137 -16.77 10.56 -7.54
C LEU A 137 -17.12 12.04 -7.31
N ASN A 138 -16.74 12.61 -6.20
CA ASN A 138 -17.05 13.99 -5.81
C ASN A 138 -15.88 14.98 -6.02
N ASP A 139 -14.83 14.59 -6.76
CA ASP A 139 -13.77 15.53 -7.10
C ASP A 139 -14.32 16.57 -8.07
N PRO A 140 -14.32 17.88 -7.70
CA PRO A 140 -14.83 18.95 -8.55
C PRO A 140 -14.10 19.06 -9.91
N LYS A 141 -12.85 18.56 -10.00
CA LYS A 141 -12.10 18.49 -11.26
C LYS A 141 -12.65 17.38 -12.15
N VAL A 142 -12.92 16.19 -11.59
CA VAL A 142 -13.47 15.04 -12.31
C VAL A 142 -14.88 15.29 -12.79
N SER A 143 -15.70 15.97 -11.99
CA SER A 143 -17.06 16.35 -12.38
C SER A 143 -17.05 17.27 -13.61
N LYS A 144 -16.11 18.22 -13.69
CA LYS A 144 -15.95 19.12 -14.84
C LYS A 144 -15.44 18.39 -16.08
N ASP A 145 -14.49 17.49 -15.91
CA ASP A 145 -13.95 16.70 -17.04
C ASP A 145 -14.97 15.70 -17.58
N ASN A 146 -15.77 15.10 -16.73
CA ASN A 146 -16.86 14.21 -17.14
C ASN A 146 -17.97 14.99 -17.87
N GLN A 147 -18.38 16.14 -17.35
CA GLN A 147 -19.34 17.02 -18.04
C GLN A 147 -18.83 17.48 -19.41
N LYS A 148 -17.54 17.80 -19.52
CA LYS A 148 -16.92 18.18 -20.79
C LYS A 148 -16.91 17.02 -21.79
N LYS A 149 -16.52 15.83 -21.36
CA LYS A 149 -16.57 14.61 -22.21
C LYS A 149 -17.98 14.25 -22.66
N GLU A 150 -18.97 14.35 -21.78
CA GLU A 150 -20.37 14.12 -22.13
C GLU A 150 -20.88 15.15 -23.13
N SER A 151 -20.55 16.42 -22.97
CA SER A 151 -20.93 17.48 -23.90
C SER A 151 -20.27 17.30 -25.27
N GLU A 152 -19.01 16.89 -25.34
CA GLU A 152 -18.28 16.58 -26.57
C GLU A 152 -18.89 15.37 -27.29
N GLN A 153 -19.21 14.30 -26.57
CA GLN A 153 -19.88 13.11 -27.14
C GLN A 153 -21.27 13.43 -27.66
N GLN A 154 -22.05 14.26 -26.96
CA GLN A 154 -23.36 14.69 -27.42
C GLN A 154 -23.29 15.57 -28.68
N ALA A 155 -22.28 16.46 -28.75
CA ALA A 155 -22.04 17.29 -29.92
C ALA A 155 -21.66 16.45 -31.14
N GLU A 156 -20.79 15.45 -30.96
CA GLU A 156 -20.40 14.53 -32.03
C GLU A 156 -21.57 13.66 -32.53
N GLN A 157 -22.42 13.18 -31.61
CA GLN A 157 -23.60 12.43 -31.97
C GLN A 157 -24.62 13.30 -32.75
N LYS A 158 -24.83 14.56 -32.37
CA LYS A 158 -25.70 15.49 -33.08
C LYS A 158 -25.17 15.76 -34.47
N SER A 159 -23.87 16.00 -34.64
CA SER A 159 -23.24 16.21 -35.94
C SER A 159 -23.41 14.98 -36.86
N LYS A 160 -23.16 13.78 -36.36
CA LYS A 160 -23.37 12.52 -37.11
C LYS A 160 -24.83 12.31 -37.50
N ARG A 161 -25.81 12.72 -36.68
CA ARG A 161 -27.23 12.63 -36.99
C ARG A 161 -27.62 13.64 -38.09
N GLN A 162 -27.11 14.86 -38.03
CA GLN A 162 -27.35 15.88 -39.07
C GLN A 162 -26.80 15.44 -40.44
N GLN A 163 -25.55 14.98 -40.50
CA GLN A 163 -24.97 14.46 -41.75
C GLN A 163 -25.75 13.28 -42.32
N ARG A 164 -26.30 12.40 -41.47
CA ARG A 164 -27.15 11.31 -41.95
C ARG A 164 -28.48 11.80 -42.51
N GLN A 165 -29.07 12.85 -41.95
CA GLN A 165 -30.30 13.45 -42.45
C GLN A 165 -30.07 14.15 -43.78
N GLU A 166 -29.01 14.93 -43.93
CA GLU A 166 -28.62 15.59 -45.17
C GLU A 166 -28.37 14.59 -46.31
N ARG A 167 -27.62 13.50 -46.00
CA ARG A 167 -27.42 12.41 -46.99
C ARG A 167 -28.71 11.70 -47.40
N ARG A 168 -29.70 11.63 -46.52
CA ARG A 168 -31.01 11.05 -46.85
C ARG A 168 -31.87 11.99 -47.73
N GLN A 169 -31.77 13.30 -47.51
CA GLN A 169 -32.45 14.31 -48.32
C GLN A 169 -31.82 14.45 -49.70
N ALA A 170 -30.52 14.36 -49.84
CA ALA A 170 -29.79 14.42 -51.09
C ALA A 170 -29.99 13.15 -52.00
N ARG A 171 -30.55 12.08 -51.46
CA ARG A 171 -30.88 10.85 -52.20
C ARG A 171 -32.34 10.73 -52.61
N ARG A 172 -33.16 11.73 -52.30
CA ARG A 172 -34.55 11.88 -52.79
C ARG A 172 -34.64 12.89 -53.93
#